data_29714e62a8160c494e0a0e433e909838
#
_entry.id   29714e62a8160c494e0a0e433e909838
#
_cell.length_a   1.000
_cell.length_b   1.000
_cell.length_c   1.000
_cell.angle_alpha   90.00
_cell.angle_beta   90.00
_cell.angle_gamma   90.00
#
_symmetry.space_group_name_H-M   'P 1'
#
loop_
_entity.id
_entity.type
_entity.pdbx_description
1 polymer ?
#
loop_
_entity_poly.entity_id
_entity_poly.type
_entity_poly.pdbx_seq_one_letter_code
_entity_poly.pdbx_strand_id
1 'polypeptide(L)'
;GKLDNKVAIVTGGNAGVGKAIAKLFASEGAKVVISARRKEVLEEVGKEIEEAGGTVLCVPTDISKIDDVKNLVSKTVEAFGKVDVLVNNAGVLDKGLNAIDRIDYDDLNRVIDINQKGTMYCMSEALKVMTSGASIVNIASVAGQFGAGGAVYVSTKAAIIGVTKHTAMRFAKENIRCNVICPGSITTDMAAGLTPDTMDMKMMGAMSAHSDLSLKPCSPEDVARVTLFLASDDAAPITGQVVVTDYGVDL
;
A
#
# COMPACT_ATOMS: atom_id res chain seq x y z
N GLY A 1 -21.22 -8.79 2.35
CA GLY A 1 -20.31 -7.75 2.82
C GLY A 1 -20.13 -6.66 1.79
N LYS A 2 -19.36 -5.66 2.10
CA LYS A 2 -19.12 -4.49 1.23
C LYS A 2 -18.36 -4.81 -0.07
N LEU A 3 -17.71 -5.95 -0.13
CA LEU A 3 -16.93 -6.41 -1.28
C LEU A 3 -17.43 -7.76 -1.83
N ASP A 4 -18.71 -8.08 -1.63
CA ASP A 4 -19.29 -9.33 -2.13
C ASP A 4 -19.03 -9.47 -3.65
N ASN A 5 -18.51 -10.65 -4.03
CA ASN A 5 -18.15 -10.98 -5.40
C ASN A 5 -17.06 -10.10 -6.06
N LYS A 6 -16.41 -9.21 -5.34
CA LYS A 6 -15.24 -8.46 -5.84
C LYS A 6 -13.99 -9.33 -5.75
N VAL A 7 -13.07 -9.12 -6.69
CA VAL A 7 -11.72 -9.71 -6.69
C VAL A 7 -10.71 -8.62 -6.37
N ALA A 8 -9.97 -8.80 -5.28
CA ALA A 8 -9.07 -7.79 -4.77
C ALA A 8 -7.61 -8.30 -4.70
N ILE A 9 -6.68 -7.58 -5.31
CA ILE A 9 -5.24 -7.80 -5.15
C ILE A 9 -4.74 -6.90 -4.03
N VAL A 10 -4.00 -7.46 -3.06
CA VAL A 10 -3.34 -6.73 -1.97
C VAL A 10 -1.85 -7.06 -2.00
N THR A 11 -1.01 -6.09 -2.38
CA THR A 11 0.44 -6.26 -2.35
C THR A 11 0.98 -6.04 -0.94
N GLY A 12 2.02 -6.78 -0.56
CA GLY A 12 2.53 -6.76 0.82
C GLY A 12 1.55 -7.37 1.83
N GLY A 13 0.71 -8.34 1.39
CA GLY A 13 -0.35 -8.95 2.19
C GLY A 13 0.12 -9.91 3.28
N ASN A 14 1.42 -10.07 3.48
CA ASN A 14 2.00 -11.03 4.41
C ASN A 14 2.19 -10.50 5.84
N ALA A 15 2.06 -9.20 6.08
CA ALA A 15 2.27 -8.60 7.40
C ALA A 15 1.59 -7.22 7.54
N GLY A 16 1.51 -6.71 8.76
CA GLY A 16 1.10 -5.35 9.09
C GLY A 16 -0.21 -4.92 8.42
N VAL A 17 -0.19 -3.75 7.81
CA VAL A 17 -1.36 -3.14 7.15
C VAL A 17 -1.90 -4.02 6.02
N GLY A 18 -1.03 -4.59 5.18
CA GLY A 18 -1.47 -5.46 4.08
C GLY A 18 -2.20 -6.72 4.55
N LYS A 19 -1.70 -7.36 5.60
CA LYS A 19 -2.37 -8.50 6.26
C LYS A 19 -3.74 -8.10 6.82
N ALA A 20 -3.82 -6.96 7.52
CA ALA A 20 -5.08 -6.46 8.07
C ALA A 20 -6.11 -6.15 6.97
N ILE A 21 -5.67 -5.53 5.87
CA ILE A 21 -6.52 -5.26 4.70
C ILE A 21 -7.03 -6.57 4.10
N ALA A 22 -6.15 -7.54 3.86
CA ALA A 22 -6.51 -8.81 3.24
C ALA A 22 -7.55 -9.57 4.06
N LYS A 23 -7.36 -9.65 5.38
CA LYS A 23 -8.31 -10.31 6.29
C LYS A 23 -9.66 -9.60 6.32
N LEU A 24 -9.66 -8.27 6.40
CA LEU A 24 -10.89 -7.48 6.40
C LEU A 24 -11.63 -7.62 5.06
N PHE A 25 -10.94 -7.55 3.92
CA PHE A 25 -11.57 -7.71 2.61
C PHE A 25 -12.19 -9.10 2.43
N ALA A 26 -11.50 -10.15 2.88
CA ALA A 26 -12.04 -11.51 2.84
C ALA A 26 -13.29 -11.64 3.72
N SER A 27 -13.31 -11.07 4.93
CA SER A 27 -14.49 -11.06 5.80
C SER A 27 -15.68 -10.26 5.24
N GLU A 28 -15.39 -9.32 4.33
CA GLU A 28 -16.38 -8.52 3.60
C GLU A 28 -16.78 -9.13 2.24
N GLY A 29 -16.44 -10.40 2.02
CA GLY A 29 -16.93 -11.19 0.87
C GLY A 29 -16.06 -11.10 -0.38
N ALA A 30 -14.89 -10.46 -0.33
CA ALA A 30 -13.97 -10.45 -1.46
C ALA A 30 -13.25 -11.78 -1.64
N LYS A 31 -12.97 -12.13 -2.90
CA LYS A 31 -11.90 -13.09 -3.25
C LYS A 31 -10.59 -12.32 -3.25
N VAL A 32 -9.71 -12.64 -2.31
CA VAL A 32 -8.49 -11.87 -2.08
C VAL A 32 -7.29 -12.57 -2.69
N VAL A 33 -6.47 -11.83 -3.44
CA VAL A 33 -5.15 -12.28 -3.89
C VAL A 33 -4.11 -11.51 -3.09
N ILE A 34 -3.32 -12.21 -2.29
CA ILE A 34 -2.25 -11.62 -1.51
C ILE A 34 -0.90 -11.91 -2.16
N SER A 35 -0.04 -10.89 -2.18
CA SER A 35 1.29 -11.02 -2.75
C SER A 35 2.38 -10.48 -1.83
N ALA A 36 3.49 -11.18 -1.77
CA ALA A 36 4.73 -10.80 -1.11
C ALA A 36 5.87 -11.70 -1.58
N ARG A 37 7.12 -11.34 -1.27
CA ARG A 37 8.29 -12.12 -1.71
C ARG A 37 8.44 -13.46 -0.98
N ARG A 38 8.16 -13.49 0.34
CA ARG A 38 8.33 -14.68 1.18
C ARG A 38 7.09 -15.56 1.11
N LYS A 39 7.23 -16.68 0.40
CA LYS A 39 6.14 -17.62 0.13
C LYS A 39 5.55 -18.21 1.42
N GLU A 40 6.39 -18.68 2.32
CA GLU A 40 5.97 -19.37 3.55
C GLU A 40 5.11 -18.46 4.44
N VAL A 41 5.57 -17.22 4.67
CA VAL A 41 4.83 -16.25 5.47
C VAL A 41 3.52 -15.82 4.79
N LEU A 42 3.53 -15.77 3.45
CA LEU A 42 2.32 -15.45 2.68
C LEU A 42 1.27 -16.57 2.81
N GLU A 43 1.70 -17.82 2.74
CA GLU A 43 0.85 -19.00 2.88
C GLU A 43 0.27 -19.15 4.31
N GLU A 44 1.01 -18.73 5.34
CA GLU A 44 0.48 -18.66 6.71
C GLU A 44 -0.72 -17.69 6.81
N VAL A 45 -0.60 -16.50 6.21
CA VAL A 45 -1.72 -15.55 6.17
C VAL A 45 -2.88 -16.09 5.31
N GLY A 46 -2.57 -16.78 4.22
CA GLY A 46 -3.58 -17.47 3.42
C GLY A 46 -4.41 -18.46 4.25
N LYS A 47 -3.75 -19.31 5.04
CA LYS A 47 -4.44 -20.26 5.94
C LYS A 47 -5.32 -19.54 6.96
N GLU A 48 -4.84 -18.46 7.59
CA GLU A 48 -5.66 -17.69 8.53
C GLU A 48 -6.95 -17.14 7.88
N ILE A 49 -6.87 -16.72 6.62
CA ILE A 49 -8.04 -16.25 5.86
C ILE A 49 -8.99 -17.40 5.53
N GLU A 50 -8.47 -18.55 5.10
CA GLU A 50 -9.26 -19.76 4.79
C GLU A 50 -9.95 -20.31 6.04
N GLU A 51 -9.25 -20.39 7.17
CA GLU A 51 -9.79 -20.83 8.46
C GLU A 51 -10.91 -19.91 8.97
N ALA A 52 -10.85 -18.62 8.63
CA ALA A 52 -11.94 -17.67 8.89
C ALA A 52 -13.09 -17.73 7.88
N GLY A 53 -13.06 -18.67 6.91
CA GLY A 53 -14.09 -18.87 5.89
C GLY A 53 -13.96 -17.96 4.67
N GLY A 54 -12.84 -17.24 4.52
CA GLY A 54 -12.56 -16.39 3.37
C GLY A 54 -12.00 -17.16 2.17
N THR A 55 -11.98 -16.50 1.01
CA THR A 55 -11.37 -17.04 -0.22
C THR A 55 -10.09 -16.27 -0.50
N VAL A 56 -8.97 -16.97 -0.62
CA VAL A 56 -7.65 -16.36 -0.85
C VAL A 56 -6.83 -17.11 -1.89
N LEU A 57 -6.01 -16.38 -2.63
CA LEU A 57 -4.94 -16.91 -3.49
C LEU A 57 -3.61 -16.25 -3.08
N CYS A 58 -2.61 -17.06 -2.78
CA CYS A 58 -1.26 -16.59 -2.46
C CYS A 58 -0.38 -16.63 -3.72
N VAL A 59 0.15 -15.46 -4.12
CA VAL A 59 1.05 -15.36 -5.28
C VAL A 59 2.37 -14.73 -4.85
N PRO A 60 3.44 -15.51 -4.67
CA PRO A 60 4.77 -14.96 -4.40
C PRO A 60 5.19 -13.99 -5.50
N THR A 61 5.54 -12.75 -5.12
CA THR A 61 5.78 -11.66 -6.08
C THR A 61 6.82 -10.70 -5.52
N ASP A 62 7.83 -10.39 -6.30
CA ASP A 62 8.68 -9.22 -6.11
C ASP A 62 8.17 -8.10 -7.02
N ILE A 63 7.50 -7.10 -6.45
CA ILE A 63 6.88 -6.03 -7.25
C ILE A 63 7.90 -5.14 -7.97
N SER A 64 9.18 -5.18 -7.61
CA SER A 64 10.24 -4.49 -8.34
C SER A 64 10.55 -5.14 -9.70
N LYS A 65 10.02 -6.35 -9.94
CA LYS A 65 10.19 -7.13 -11.17
C LYS A 65 8.89 -7.15 -11.97
N ILE A 66 8.92 -6.53 -13.14
CA ILE A 66 7.73 -6.43 -13.99
C ILE A 66 7.14 -7.79 -14.37
N ASP A 67 7.97 -8.82 -14.58
CA ASP A 67 7.48 -10.14 -14.97
C ASP A 67 6.76 -10.86 -13.81
N ASP A 68 7.19 -10.63 -12.56
CA ASP A 68 6.48 -11.12 -11.38
C ASP A 68 5.10 -10.43 -11.27
N VAL A 69 5.03 -9.12 -11.55
CA VAL A 69 3.77 -8.36 -11.51
C VAL A 69 2.81 -8.83 -12.60
N LYS A 70 3.30 -9.07 -13.82
CA LYS A 70 2.49 -9.67 -14.90
C LYS A 70 1.94 -11.04 -14.49
N ASN A 71 2.77 -11.88 -13.88
CA ASN A 71 2.35 -13.18 -13.36
C ASN A 71 1.28 -13.04 -12.26
N LEU A 72 1.41 -12.08 -11.34
CA LEU A 72 0.43 -11.80 -10.30
C LEU A 72 -0.95 -11.49 -10.91
N VAL A 73 -1.02 -10.57 -11.87
CA VAL A 73 -2.28 -10.20 -12.54
C VAL A 73 -2.84 -11.35 -13.36
N SER A 74 -1.99 -12.06 -14.10
CA SER A 74 -2.40 -13.23 -14.90
C SER A 74 -3.01 -14.33 -14.05
N LYS A 75 -2.35 -14.70 -12.94
CA LYS A 75 -2.87 -15.71 -12.00
C LYS A 75 -4.17 -15.28 -11.32
N THR A 76 -4.33 -13.99 -11.06
CA THR A 76 -5.59 -13.46 -10.52
C THR A 76 -6.74 -13.64 -11.51
N VAL A 77 -6.52 -13.29 -12.78
CA VAL A 77 -7.53 -13.43 -13.83
C VAL A 77 -7.80 -14.90 -14.13
N GLU A 78 -6.77 -15.74 -14.16
CA GLU A 78 -6.92 -17.20 -14.34
C GLU A 78 -7.80 -17.83 -13.24
N ALA A 79 -7.58 -17.44 -11.97
CA ALA A 79 -8.30 -18.02 -10.84
C ALA A 79 -9.72 -17.46 -10.66
N PHE A 80 -9.91 -16.15 -10.90
CA PHE A 80 -11.14 -15.42 -10.52
C PHE A 80 -11.79 -14.64 -11.66
N GLY A 81 -11.20 -14.60 -12.84
CA GLY A 81 -11.77 -14.03 -14.07
C GLY A 81 -11.66 -12.52 -14.22
N LYS A 82 -11.28 -11.77 -13.17
CA LYS A 82 -11.27 -10.30 -13.17
C LYS A 82 -10.36 -9.71 -12.08
N VAL A 83 -10.18 -8.39 -12.11
CA VAL A 83 -9.62 -7.59 -11.00
C VAL A 83 -10.53 -6.39 -10.78
N ASP A 84 -11.21 -6.34 -9.62
CA ASP A 84 -12.09 -5.22 -9.26
C ASP A 84 -11.37 -4.20 -8.36
N VAL A 85 -10.46 -4.66 -7.50
CA VAL A 85 -9.74 -3.81 -6.55
C VAL A 85 -8.24 -4.11 -6.60
N LEU A 86 -7.43 -3.06 -6.63
CA LEU A 86 -5.98 -3.16 -6.41
C LEU A 86 -5.61 -2.30 -5.20
N VAL A 87 -4.99 -2.93 -4.20
CA VAL A 87 -4.38 -2.22 -3.07
C VAL A 87 -2.86 -2.32 -3.18
N ASN A 88 -2.21 -1.21 -3.50
CA ASN A 88 -0.77 -1.09 -3.51
C ASN A 88 -0.28 -0.70 -2.11
N ASN A 89 0.01 -1.73 -1.29
CA ASN A 89 0.48 -1.55 0.08
C ASN A 89 1.96 -1.92 0.25
N ALA A 90 2.52 -2.79 -0.59
CA ALA A 90 3.92 -3.18 -0.49
C ALA A 90 4.85 -1.96 -0.57
N GLY A 91 5.80 -1.90 0.36
CA GLY A 91 6.79 -0.82 0.42
C GLY A 91 7.84 -1.07 1.48
N VAL A 92 8.91 -0.32 1.41
CA VAL A 92 10.05 -0.38 2.33
C VAL A 92 10.47 1.02 2.73
N LEU A 93 11.06 1.16 3.93
CA LEU A 93 11.78 2.37 4.34
C LEU A 93 13.17 2.41 3.70
N ASP A 94 13.72 3.60 3.58
CA ASP A 94 15.14 3.79 3.35
C ASP A 94 15.93 3.46 4.63
N LYS A 95 17.17 3.03 4.47
CA LYS A 95 18.05 2.70 5.58
C LYS A 95 18.44 4.00 6.30
N GLY A 96 18.29 4.01 7.63
CA GLY A 96 18.72 5.10 8.49
C GLY A 96 17.86 6.36 8.43
N LEU A 97 16.81 6.44 7.63
CA LEU A 97 15.98 7.64 7.46
C LEU A 97 16.81 8.88 7.15
N ASN A 98 17.76 8.76 6.22
CA ASN A 98 18.78 9.76 5.95
C ASN A 98 18.23 11.04 5.31
N ALA A 99 18.78 12.18 5.70
CA ALA A 99 18.58 13.43 4.99
C ALA A 99 19.22 13.38 3.58
N ILE A 100 18.82 14.32 2.71
CA ILE A 100 19.20 14.32 1.28
C ILE A 100 20.72 14.37 1.03
N ASP A 101 21.48 14.99 1.93
CA ASP A 101 22.94 15.09 1.85
C ASP A 101 23.70 13.83 2.29
N ARG A 102 22.96 12.81 2.75
CA ARG A 102 23.53 11.57 3.32
C ARG A 102 22.92 10.29 2.72
N ILE A 103 22.23 10.38 1.59
CA ILE A 103 21.60 9.21 0.96
C ILE A 103 22.64 8.18 0.50
N ASP A 104 22.31 6.92 0.69
CA ASP A 104 23.01 5.79 0.08
C ASP A 104 22.43 5.53 -1.31
N TYR A 105 23.28 5.51 -2.36
CA TYR A 105 22.80 5.39 -3.74
C TYR A 105 22.27 4.01 -4.08
N ASP A 106 22.77 2.95 -3.45
CA ASP A 106 22.23 1.59 -3.64
C ASP A 106 20.85 1.48 -2.97
N ASP A 107 20.70 2.08 -1.79
CA ASP A 107 19.42 2.13 -1.09
C ASP A 107 18.40 3.01 -1.83
N LEU A 108 18.84 4.12 -2.42
CA LEU A 108 18.03 4.97 -3.31
C LEU A 108 17.40 4.12 -4.42
N ASN A 109 18.21 3.36 -5.14
CA ASN A 109 17.73 2.50 -6.23
C ASN A 109 16.75 1.44 -5.71
N ARG A 110 17.08 0.77 -4.61
CA ARG A 110 16.23 -0.25 -3.98
C ARG A 110 14.85 0.29 -3.60
N VAL A 111 14.80 1.44 -2.95
CA VAL A 111 13.54 2.04 -2.47
C VAL A 111 12.70 2.55 -3.64
N ILE A 112 13.32 3.17 -4.65
CA ILE A 112 12.61 3.59 -5.88
C ILE A 112 12.06 2.37 -6.63
N ASP A 113 12.84 1.32 -6.80
CA ASP A 113 12.43 0.12 -7.53
C ASP A 113 11.22 -0.56 -6.88
N ILE A 114 11.20 -0.63 -5.55
CA ILE A 114 10.09 -1.24 -4.81
C ILE A 114 8.91 -0.28 -4.69
N ASN A 115 9.10 0.89 -4.06
CA ASN A 115 7.99 1.75 -3.67
C ASN A 115 7.34 2.45 -4.87
N GLN A 116 8.14 2.96 -5.79
CA GLN A 116 7.66 3.76 -6.91
C GLN A 116 7.41 2.91 -8.16
N LYS A 117 8.44 2.27 -8.71
CA LYS A 117 8.30 1.46 -9.92
C LYS A 117 7.37 0.27 -9.69
N GLY A 118 7.53 -0.45 -8.56
CA GLY A 118 6.68 -1.59 -8.24
C GLY A 118 5.20 -1.23 -8.15
N THR A 119 4.86 -0.13 -7.49
CA THR A 119 3.49 0.40 -7.45
C THR A 119 2.98 0.74 -8.85
N MET A 120 3.79 1.42 -9.67
CA MET A 120 3.40 1.78 -11.04
C MET A 120 3.25 0.56 -11.94
N TYR A 121 4.08 -0.47 -11.79
CA TYR A 121 3.93 -1.74 -12.50
C TYR A 121 2.61 -2.43 -12.15
N CYS A 122 2.27 -2.52 -10.86
CA CYS A 122 1.01 -3.11 -10.42
C CYS A 122 -0.20 -2.34 -10.98
N MET A 123 -0.17 -1.01 -10.94
CA MET A 123 -1.23 -0.18 -11.51
C MET A 123 -1.35 -0.39 -13.02
N SER A 124 -0.22 -0.36 -13.74
CA SER A 124 -0.19 -0.52 -15.20
C SER A 124 -0.76 -1.86 -15.65
N GLU A 125 -0.35 -2.96 -15.01
CA GLU A 125 -0.82 -4.29 -15.40
C GLU A 125 -2.27 -4.55 -14.96
N ALA A 126 -2.68 -4.08 -13.79
CA ALA A 126 -4.07 -4.23 -13.34
C ALA A 126 -5.05 -3.42 -14.23
N LEU A 127 -4.69 -2.20 -14.61
CA LEU A 127 -5.53 -1.35 -15.47
C LEU A 127 -5.79 -1.95 -16.86
N LYS A 128 -4.96 -2.88 -17.34
CA LYS A 128 -5.20 -3.59 -18.61
C LYS A 128 -6.38 -4.57 -18.55
N VAL A 129 -6.76 -5.00 -17.34
CA VAL A 129 -7.80 -6.00 -17.11
C VAL A 129 -8.95 -5.50 -16.24
N MET A 130 -8.79 -4.33 -15.60
CA MET A 130 -9.85 -3.68 -14.83
C MET A 130 -10.93 -3.11 -15.76
N THR A 131 -12.17 -3.14 -15.27
CA THR A 131 -13.35 -2.63 -15.98
C THR A 131 -14.09 -1.60 -15.12
N SER A 132 -15.17 -1.02 -15.66
CA SER A 132 -16.02 -0.05 -14.97
C SER A 132 -16.42 -0.52 -13.55
N GLY A 133 -16.30 0.37 -12.59
CA GLY A 133 -16.57 0.11 -11.17
C GLY A 133 -15.34 -0.38 -10.37
N ALA A 134 -14.19 -0.52 -11.03
CA ALA A 134 -12.95 -0.89 -10.32
C ALA A 134 -12.40 0.25 -9.47
N SER A 135 -11.63 -0.12 -8.44
CA SER A 135 -11.00 0.82 -7.50
C SER A 135 -9.53 0.49 -7.25
N ILE A 136 -8.68 1.49 -7.32
CA ILE A 136 -7.28 1.42 -6.91
C ILE A 136 -7.12 2.23 -5.62
N VAL A 137 -6.53 1.62 -4.60
CA VAL A 137 -6.17 2.29 -3.35
C VAL A 137 -4.67 2.14 -3.13
N ASN A 138 -3.96 3.25 -3.20
CA ASN A 138 -2.53 3.29 -2.95
C ASN A 138 -2.25 3.66 -1.50
N ILE A 139 -1.32 2.97 -0.85
CA ILE A 139 -0.86 3.30 0.50
C ILE A 139 0.46 4.07 0.37
N ALA A 140 0.37 5.39 0.54
CA ALA A 140 1.53 6.27 0.61
C ALA A 140 2.03 6.43 2.06
N SER A 141 2.14 7.65 2.53
CA SER A 141 2.50 8.04 3.90
C SER A 141 2.33 9.55 4.06
N VAL A 142 2.10 10.04 5.28
CA VAL A 142 2.24 11.46 5.63
C VAL A 142 3.63 11.98 5.26
N ALA A 143 4.66 11.14 5.28
CA ALA A 143 6.01 11.47 4.83
C ALA A 143 6.01 12.03 3.40
N GLY A 144 5.26 11.44 2.48
CA GLY A 144 5.15 11.92 1.10
C GLY A 144 4.37 13.22 0.94
N GLN A 145 3.57 13.60 1.94
CA GLN A 145 2.77 14.82 1.92
C GLN A 145 3.44 15.98 2.66
N PHE A 146 4.07 15.70 3.80
CA PHE A 146 4.62 16.72 4.70
C PHE A 146 6.15 16.71 4.77
N GLY A 147 6.83 15.72 4.17
CA GLY A 147 8.28 15.64 4.15
C GLY A 147 8.92 15.01 5.40
N ALA A 148 8.14 14.53 6.35
CA ALA A 148 8.64 13.92 7.58
C ALA A 148 9.03 12.45 7.36
N GLY A 149 10.31 12.20 7.04
CA GLY A 149 10.86 10.88 6.76
C GLY A 149 12.25 10.95 6.16
N GLY A 150 12.86 9.82 5.85
CA GLY A 150 14.09 9.78 5.07
C GLY A 150 13.84 10.29 3.65
N ALA A 151 14.84 10.97 3.06
CA ALA A 151 14.68 11.70 1.79
C ALA A 151 14.19 10.80 0.65
N VAL A 152 14.70 9.58 0.57
CA VAL A 152 14.34 8.64 -0.50
C VAL A 152 12.91 8.11 -0.31
N TYR A 153 12.57 7.72 0.90
CA TYR A 153 11.22 7.27 1.24
C TYR A 153 10.18 8.36 0.95
N VAL A 154 10.42 9.59 1.43
CA VAL A 154 9.58 10.78 1.18
C VAL A 154 9.34 10.96 -0.32
N SER A 155 10.40 10.94 -1.13
CA SER A 155 10.30 11.15 -2.57
C SER A 155 9.44 10.08 -3.26
N THR A 156 9.59 8.79 -2.88
CA THR A 156 8.79 7.71 -3.46
C THR A 156 7.33 7.79 -3.04
N LYS A 157 7.04 8.18 -1.80
CA LYS A 157 5.65 8.33 -1.31
C LYS A 157 4.96 9.55 -1.91
N ALA A 158 5.69 10.64 -2.16
CA ALA A 158 5.20 11.79 -2.93
C ALA A 158 4.89 11.42 -4.39
N ALA A 159 5.73 10.60 -5.03
CA ALA A 159 5.49 10.10 -6.39
C ALA A 159 4.18 9.28 -6.48
N ILE A 160 3.86 8.47 -5.45
CA ILE A 160 2.61 7.72 -5.39
C ILE A 160 1.39 8.65 -5.31
N ILE A 161 1.47 9.74 -4.57
CA ILE A 161 0.40 10.76 -4.54
C ILE A 161 0.19 11.35 -5.93
N GLY A 162 1.26 11.71 -6.64
CA GLY A 162 1.20 12.25 -7.98
C GLY A 162 0.57 11.29 -9.00
N VAL A 163 1.02 10.03 -9.05
CA VAL A 163 0.49 9.04 -9.99
C VAL A 163 -0.96 8.66 -9.68
N THR A 164 -1.38 8.71 -8.42
CA THR A 164 -2.78 8.52 -8.02
C THR A 164 -3.69 9.55 -8.68
N LYS A 165 -3.34 10.84 -8.57
CA LYS A 165 -4.11 11.95 -9.18
C LYS A 165 -4.15 11.83 -10.70
N HIS A 166 -3.00 11.51 -11.32
CA HIS A 166 -2.93 11.27 -12.77
C HIS A 166 -3.88 10.14 -13.18
N THR A 167 -3.84 9.01 -12.50
CA THR A 167 -4.68 7.84 -12.82
C THR A 167 -6.15 8.15 -12.64
N ALA A 168 -6.52 8.80 -11.54
CA ALA A 168 -7.90 9.23 -11.27
C ALA A 168 -8.45 10.12 -12.40
N MET A 169 -7.68 11.12 -12.83
CA MET A 169 -8.04 12.01 -13.91
C MET A 169 -8.22 11.23 -15.24
N ARG A 170 -7.24 10.38 -15.58
CA ARG A 170 -7.22 9.67 -16.86
C ARG A 170 -8.36 8.66 -16.99
N PHE A 171 -8.69 7.93 -15.91
CA PHE A 171 -9.65 6.82 -15.93
C PHE A 171 -11.04 7.17 -15.39
N ALA A 172 -11.32 8.45 -15.14
CA ALA A 172 -12.63 8.90 -14.65
C ALA A 172 -13.79 8.53 -15.60
N LYS A 173 -13.58 8.66 -16.92
CA LYS A 173 -14.61 8.33 -17.92
C LYS A 173 -14.86 6.82 -18.04
N GLU A 174 -13.88 6.01 -17.70
CA GLU A 174 -14.01 4.55 -17.61
C GLU A 174 -14.63 4.08 -16.29
N ASN A 175 -14.99 5.03 -15.42
CA ASN A 175 -15.54 4.75 -14.08
C ASN A 175 -14.60 3.87 -13.24
N ILE A 176 -13.28 4.12 -13.33
CA ILE A 176 -12.26 3.49 -12.49
C ILE A 176 -11.74 4.55 -11.53
N ARG A 177 -11.86 4.30 -10.23
CA ARG A 177 -11.42 5.22 -9.17
C ARG A 177 -9.99 4.92 -8.76
N CYS A 178 -9.25 5.96 -8.38
CA CYS A 178 -7.91 5.81 -7.83
C CYS A 178 -7.72 6.82 -6.70
N ASN A 179 -7.49 6.34 -5.48
CA ASN A 179 -7.29 7.16 -4.30
C ASN A 179 -6.02 6.76 -3.55
N VAL A 180 -5.51 7.63 -2.71
CA VAL A 180 -4.33 7.35 -1.88
C VAL A 180 -4.61 7.64 -0.41
N ILE A 181 -4.16 6.73 0.44
CA ILE A 181 -4.13 6.90 1.88
C ILE A 181 -2.71 7.27 2.29
N CYS A 182 -2.59 8.28 3.13
CA CYS A 182 -1.34 8.72 3.75
C CYS A 182 -1.39 8.44 5.25
N PRO A 183 -1.03 7.25 5.70
CA PRO A 183 -0.97 6.96 7.12
C PRO A 183 0.15 7.75 7.80
N GLY A 184 -0.08 8.11 9.05
CA GLY A 184 0.96 8.56 9.97
C GLY A 184 1.76 7.38 10.52
N SER A 185 2.27 7.51 11.74
CA SER A 185 2.93 6.41 12.43
C SER A 185 1.96 5.25 12.64
N ILE A 186 2.41 4.03 12.32
CA ILE A 186 1.63 2.80 12.47
C ILE A 186 2.43 1.84 13.36
N THR A 187 1.74 1.17 14.27
CA THR A 187 2.33 0.12 15.09
C THR A 187 2.56 -1.14 14.25
N THR A 188 3.70 -1.21 13.56
CA THR A 188 4.12 -2.36 12.72
C THR A 188 5.61 -2.64 12.86
N ASP A 189 6.05 -3.81 12.38
CA ASP A 189 7.46 -4.20 12.35
C ASP A 189 8.27 -3.51 11.23
N MET A 190 7.68 -2.61 10.45
CA MET A 190 8.38 -1.95 9.34
C MET A 190 9.63 -1.19 9.79
N ALA A 191 9.60 -0.63 10.99
CA ALA A 191 10.72 0.09 11.60
C ALA A 191 11.61 -0.79 12.50
N ALA A 192 11.36 -2.11 12.59
CA ALA A 192 12.07 -3.00 13.52
C ALA A 192 13.59 -3.08 13.28
N GLY A 193 14.05 -2.76 12.07
CA GLY A 193 15.49 -2.69 11.73
C GLY A 193 16.15 -1.35 11.97
N LEU A 194 15.40 -0.34 12.41
CA LEU A 194 15.94 0.99 12.70
C LEU A 194 16.39 1.06 14.17
N THR A 195 17.67 1.37 14.37
CA THR A 195 18.24 1.59 15.71
C THR A 195 18.86 2.98 15.79
N PRO A 196 19.01 3.58 16.97
CA PRO A 196 19.64 4.89 17.11
C PRO A 196 21.02 4.99 16.45
N ASP A 197 21.78 3.89 16.43
CA ASP A 197 23.12 3.84 15.82
C ASP A 197 23.08 3.86 14.29
N THR A 198 21.94 3.48 13.69
CA THR A 198 21.78 3.42 12.22
C THR A 198 20.97 4.59 11.66
N MET A 199 20.30 5.37 12.51
CA MET A 199 19.44 6.47 12.09
C MET A 199 20.17 7.83 12.03
N ASP A 200 19.73 8.68 11.10
CA ASP A 200 20.11 10.08 11.08
C ASP A 200 19.40 10.85 12.21
N MET A 201 20.08 11.02 13.34
CA MET A 201 19.51 11.65 14.53
C MET A 201 19.15 13.13 14.33
N LYS A 202 19.80 13.84 13.40
CA LYS A 202 19.41 15.21 13.05
C LYS A 202 18.08 15.23 12.30
N MET A 203 17.90 14.28 11.38
CA MET A 203 16.64 14.13 10.67
C MET A 203 15.51 13.72 11.62
N MET A 204 15.78 12.79 12.55
CA MET A 204 14.82 12.39 13.60
C MET A 204 14.40 13.59 14.46
N GLY A 205 15.34 14.44 14.86
CA GLY A 205 15.02 15.67 15.61
C GLY A 205 14.16 16.65 14.80
N ALA A 206 14.42 16.81 13.51
CA ALA A 206 13.61 17.64 12.63
C ALA A 206 12.19 17.08 12.47
N MET A 207 12.02 15.78 12.28
CA MET A 207 10.71 15.11 12.20
C MET A 207 9.91 15.33 13.48
N SER A 208 10.51 15.08 14.65
CA SER A 208 9.85 15.22 15.95
C SER A 208 9.41 16.65 16.27
N ALA A 209 10.02 17.65 15.66
CA ALA A 209 9.64 19.05 15.84
C ALA A 209 8.37 19.45 15.07
N HIS A 210 7.92 18.61 14.13
CA HIS A 210 6.77 18.89 13.25
C HIS A 210 5.60 17.91 13.45
N SER A 211 5.69 17.00 14.43
CA SER A 211 4.65 16.02 14.71
C SER A 211 4.29 16.00 16.18
N ASP A 212 3.01 15.96 16.50
CA ASP A 212 2.57 15.80 17.91
C ASP A 212 2.62 14.32 18.31
N LEU A 213 3.76 13.92 18.86
CA LEU A 213 4.00 12.55 19.32
C LEU A 213 3.22 12.16 20.60
N SER A 214 2.44 13.07 21.20
CA SER A 214 1.55 12.74 22.31
C SER A 214 0.28 12.03 21.86
N LEU A 215 -0.06 12.13 20.57
CA LEU A 215 -1.20 11.47 19.98
C LEU A 215 -0.89 10.00 19.66
N LYS A 216 -1.93 9.17 19.68
CA LYS A 216 -1.76 7.73 19.45
C LYS A 216 -1.40 7.43 17.99
N PRO A 217 -0.54 6.43 17.74
CA PRO A 217 -0.32 5.93 16.38
C PRO A 217 -1.57 5.20 15.87
N CYS A 218 -1.66 5.08 14.54
CA CYS A 218 -2.66 4.21 13.91
C CYS A 218 -2.35 2.72 14.16
N SER A 219 -3.39 1.91 14.19
CA SER A 219 -3.25 0.46 14.03
C SER A 219 -3.34 0.06 12.55
N PRO A 220 -2.85 -1.12 12.17
CA PRO A 220 -3.09 -1.68 10.84
C PRO A 220 -4.59 -1.74 10.47
N GLU A 221 -5.44 -2.03 11.45
CA GLU A 221 -6.89 -2.12 11.30
C GLU A 221 -7.53 -0.75 11.02
N ASP A 222 -6.99 0.34 11.56
CA ASP A 222 -7.45 1.70 11.24
C ASP A 222 -7.29 1.99 9.75
N VAL A 223 -6.11 1.71 9.21
CA VAL A 223 -5.83 1.87 7.78
C VAL A 223 -6.66 0.92 6.93
N ALA A 224 -6.84 -0.33 7.39
CA ALA A 224 -7.65 -1.32 6.67
C ALA A 224 -9.12 -0.89 6.54
N ARG A 225 -9.73 -0.28 7.57
CA ARG A 225 -11.11 0.24 7.51
C ARG A 225 -11.26 1.36 6.49
N VAL A 226 -10.31 2.30 6.43
CA VAL A 226 -10.33 3.37 5.43
C VAL A 226 -10.10 2.81 4.03
N THR A 227 -9.22 1.81 3.89
CA THR A 227 -8.99 1.11 2.62
C THR A 227 -10.26 0.39 2.14
N LEU A 228 -10.98 -0.28 3.03
CA LEU A 228 -12.26 -0.92 2.71
C LEU A 228 -13.29 0.10 2.21
N PHE A 229 -13.43 1.23 2.88
CA PHE A 229 -14.33 2.30 2.45
C PHE A 229 -13.98 2.77 1.03
N LEU A 230 -12.73 3.11 0.76
CA LEU A 230 -12.30 3.59 -0.56
C LEU A 230 -12.38 2.52 -1.66
N ALA A 231 -12.25 1.24 -1.29
CA ALA A 231 -12.39 0.12 -2.22
C ALA A 231 -13.85 -0.20 -2.58
N SER A 232 -14.78 0.07 -1.67
CA SER A 232 -16.20 -0.26 -1.81
C SER A 232 -16.98 0.77 -2.62
N ASP A 233 -18.23 0.42 -2.95
CA ASP A 233 -19.16 1.30 -3.65
C ASP A 233 -19.65 2.47 -2.76
N ASP A 234 -19.44 2.42 -1.44
CA ASP A 234 -19.70 3.54 -0.53
C ASP A 234 -18.87 4.79 -0.88
N ALA A 235 -17.73 4.60 -1.55
CA ALA A 235 -16.86 5.67 -2.01
C ALA A 235 -17.04 5.99 -3.52
N ALA A 236 -18.17 5.63 -4.13
CA ALA A 236 -18.40 5.83 -5.57
C ALA A 236 -18.09 7.24 -6.11
N PRO A 237 -18.42 8.36 -5.41
CA PRO A 237 -18.10 9.70 -5.92
C PRO A 237 -16.64 10.14 -5.63
N ILE A 238 -15.81 9.30 -5.00
CA ILE A 238 -14.48 9.67 -4.50
C ILE A 238 -13.40 9.10 -5.43
N THR A 239 -12.67 9.98 -6.10
CA THR A 239 -11.48 9.63 -6.90
C THR A 239 -10.45 10.77 -6.87
N GLY A 240 -9.17 10.46 -6.96
CA GLY A 240 -8.06 11.42 -6.91
C GLY A 240 -7.78 12.01 -5.54
N GLN A 241 -8.37 11.48 -4.48
CA GLN A 241 -8.25 12.02 -3.14
C GLN A 241 -7.03 11.52 -2.40
N VAL A 242 -6.48 12.39 -1.56
CA VAL A 242 -5.41 12.10 -0.60
C VAL A 242 -6.04 12.10 0.79
N VAL A 243 -6.10 10.93 1.42
CA VAL A 243 -6.75 10.74 2.72
C VAL A 243 -5.68 10.51 3.78
N VAL A 244 -5.50 11.46 4.68
CA VAL A 244 -4.58 11.33 5.81
C VAL A 244 -5.25 10.52 6.93
N THR A 245 -4.50 9.58 7.50
CA THR A 245 -4.94 8.76 8.63
C THR A 245 -3.84 8.76 9.70
N ASP A 246 -3.82 9.77 10.56
CA ASP A 246 -2.75 10.00 11.53
C ASP A 246 -3.25 10.48 12.91
N TYR A 247 -4.56 10.53 13.13
CA TYR A 247 -5.18 11.11 14.34
C TYR A 247 -4.83 12.58 14.59
N GLY A 248 -4.36 13.31 13.57
CA GLY A 248 -4.00 14.72 13.68
C GLY A 248 -2.56 14.97 14.10
N VAL A 249 -1.69 13.94 14.05
CA VAL A 249 -0.28 14.03 14.46
C VAL A 249 0.50 15.07 13.66
N ASP A 250 0.22 15.20 12.38
CA ASP A 250 0.94 16.08 11.43
C ASP A 250 0.08 17.28 10.96
N LEU A 251 -0.87 17.73 11.77
CA LEU A 251 -1.71 18.91 11.50
C LEU A 251 -1.06 20.20 12.00
#